data_650baeb92b4e366be8c3018fffe4c26d
#
_entry.id   650baeb92b4e366be8c3018fffe4c26d
#
_cell.length_a   1.000
_cell.length_b   1.000
_cell.length_c   1.000
_cell.angle_alpha   90.00
_cell.angle_beta   90.00
_cell.angle_gamma   90.00
#
_symmetry.space_group_name_H-M   'P 1'
#
loop_
_entity.id
_entity.type
_entity.pdbx_description
1 polymer ?
#
loop_
_entity_poly.entity_id
_entity_poly.type
_entity_poly.pdbx_seq_one_letter_code
_entity_poly.pdbx_strand_id
1 'polypeptide(L)'
;TLQMNRYLKELGYEVVLYVTYMPNRNTAPLWYKQCLWNNFMNTAGAFQGEIEGEEIKGYNLLFTEEHYPEQLYDAAEMIWQEAPEWVLEIGDKTILADLCRQFTTVLTRRCVKTIPVTNAPIIVLASDYTIAEERRYQSWLKPYQQFVEVKHSIVGKTVIAEKEKKEKYGIAEDQFVILLVGNRLVQEVTEDFLKTIYTMLEENPKAVLAVRSE
;
A
#
# COMPACT_ATOMS: atom_id res chain seq x y z
N THR A 1 -6.25 -1.81 -3.75
CA THR A 1 -6.32 -3.29 -3.75
C THR A 1 -7.72 -3.79 -4.07
N LEU A 2 -8.77 -3.28 -3.40
CA LEU A 2 -10.17 -3.69 -3.67
C LEU A 2 -10.61 -3.41 -5.11
N GLN A 3 -10.29 -2.24 -5.64
CA GLN A 3 -10.60 -1.88 -7.02
C GLN A 3 -9.93 -2.83 -8.01
N MET A 4 -8.69 -3.23 -7.75
CA MET A 4 -7.98 -4.20 -8.59
C MET A 4 -8.63 -5.58 -8.50
N ASN A 5 -9.03 -6.03 -7.30
CA ASN A 5 -9.75 -7.28 -7.11
C ASN A 5 -11.03 -7.31 -7.96
N ARG A 6 -11.81 -6.22 -7.94
CA ARG A 6 -13.00 -6.07 -8.76
C ARG A 6 -12.70 -6.22 -10.25
N TYR A 7 -11.75 -5.46 -10.78
CA TYR A 7 -11.39 -5.52 -12.19
C TYR A 7 -10.89 -6.89 -12.64
N LEU A 8 -10.09 -7.56 -11.81
CA LEU A 8 -9.64 -8.90 -12.13
C LEU A 8 -10.79 -9.90 -12.20
N LYS A 9 -11.73 -9.80 -11.26
CA LYS A 9 -12.95 -10.63 -11.30
C LYS A 9 -13.84 -10.33 -12.50
N GLU A 10 -14.01 -9.07 -12.88
CA GLU A 10 -14.72 -8.66 -14.11
C GLU A 10 -14.08 -9.24 -15.38
N LEU A 11 -12.75 -9.43 -15.36
CA LEU A 11 -12.00 -10.09 -16.43
C LEU A 11 -12.05 -11.62 -16.35
N GLY A 12 -12.73 -12.20 -15.36
CA GLY A 12 -12.90 -13.64 -15.20
C GLY A 12 -11.82 -14.33 -14.37
N TYR A 13 -10.92 -13.58 -13.73
CA TYR A 13 -9.92 -14.16 -12.84
C TYR A 13 -10.49 -14.51 -11.47
N GLU A 14 -10.09 -15.64 -10.95
CA GLU A 14 -10.22 -15.94 -9.53
C GLU A 14 -9.06 -15.30 -8.76
N VAL A 15 -9.39 -14.52 -7.74
CA VAL A 15 -8.39 -13.75 -6.98
C VAL A 15 -8.28 -14.27 -5.56
N VAL A 16 -7.07 -14.66 -5.16
CA VAL A 16 -6.75 -15.07 -3.79
C VAL A 16 -5.73 -14.09 -3.23
N LEU A 17 -6.00 -13.53 -2.05
CA LEU A 17 -5.16 -12.54 -1.41
C LEU A 17 -4.24 -13.21 -0.39
N TYR A 18 -2.94 -13.00 -0.52
CA TYR A 18 -1.95 -13.38 0.49
C TYR A 18 -1.44 -12.12 1.16
N VAL A 19 -1.84 -11.91 2.40
CA VAL A 19 -1.43 -10.76 3.19
C VAL A 19 -0.24 -11.15 4.05
N THR A 20 0.93 -10.65 3.68
CA THR A 20 2.17 -10.93 4.41
C THR A 20 2.41 -9.85 5.45
N TYR A 21 2.62 -10.24 6.68
CA TYR A 21 2.96 -9.35 7.76
C TYR A 21 4.21 -9.85 8.48
N MET A 22 5.25 -9.03 8.46
CA MET A 22 6.41 -9.22 9.31
C MET A 22 6.35 -8.19 10.43
N PRO A 23 6.19 -8.60 11.69
CA PRO A 23 6.16 -7.66 12.79
C PRO A 23 7.56 -7.04 12.98
N ASN A 24 7.81 -5.94 12.33
CA ASN A 24 9.00 -5.16 12.61
C ASN A 24 8.79 -4.39 13.91
N ARG A 25 9.16 -5.01 15.03
CA ARG A 25 8.98 -4.47 16.38
C ARG A 25 9.70 -3.14 16.59
N ASN A 26 10.74 -2.85 15.81
CA ASN A 26 11.63 -1.73 16.06
C ASN A 26 11.28 -0.46 15.27
N THR A 27 10.45 -0.52 14.26
CA THR A 27 10.20 0.61 13.35
C THR A 27 8.75 1.08 13.31
N ALA A 28 7.80 0.30 13.81
CA ALA A 28 6.40 0.71 13.82
C ALA A 28 6.03 1.31 15.19
N PRO A 29 5.65 2.58 15.27
CA PRO A 29 5.11 3.17 16.49
C PRO A 29 3.92 2.36 17.02
N LEU A 30 3.76 2.28 18.34
CA LEU A 30 2.68 1.49 18.96
C LEU A 30 1.27 1.87 18.47
N TRP A 31 1.06 3.14 18.13
CA TRP A 31 -0.21 3.63 17.59
C TRP A 31 -0.48 3.16 16.15
N TYR A 32 0.56 2.94 15.36
CA TYR A 32 0.45 2.41 14.00
C TYR A 32 -0.12 0.99 13.97
N LYS A 33 0.16 0.19 15.01
CA LYS A 33 -0.37 -1.16 15.15
C LYS A 33 -1.88 -1.21 15.38
N GLN A 34 -2.46 -0.15 15.92
CA GLN A 34 -3.90 -0.08 16.21
C GLN A 34 -4.73 0.39 15.02
N CYS A 35 -4.13 1.15 14.11
CA CYS A 35 -4.87 1.79 13.01
C CYS A 35 -4.97 0.94 11.74
N LEU A 36 -4.08 -0.02 11.54
CA LEU A 36 -3.95 -0.74 10.26
C LEU A 36 -4.89 -1.94 10.11
N TRP A 37 -5.59 -2.35 11.18
CA TRP A 37 -6.05 -3.72 11.17
C TRP A 37 -7.47 -3.87 11.67
N ASN A 38 -8.39 -3.99 10.72
CA ASN A 38 -9.69 -4.58 10.95
C ASN A 38 -9.51 -6.01 11.49
N ASN A 39 -10.54 -6.55 12.12
CA ASN A 39 -10.58 -7.88 12.73
C ASN A 39 -10.11 -9.04 11.85
N PHE A 40 -10.04 -8.87 10.52
CA PHE A 40 -9.56 -9.86 9.56
C PHE A 40 -8.06 -10.13 9.61
N MET A 41 -7.27 -9.21 10.14
CA MET A 41 -5.82 -9.23 9.98
C MET A 41 -5.04 -9.58 11.24
N ASN A 42 -5.72 -9.85 12.35
CA ASN A 42 -5.08 -10.15 13.62
C ASN A 42 -4.83 -11.64 13.87
N THR A 43 -5.35 -12.50 13.01
CA THR A 43 -5.19 -13.96 13.13
C THR A 43 -4.55 -14.52 11.88
N ALA A 44 -3.56 -15.42 12.08
CA ALA A 44 -3.01 -16.20 10.98
C ALA A 44 -4.05 -17.16 10.41
N GLY A 45 -3.98 -17.42 9.11
CA GLY A 45 -4.82 -18.42 8.46
C GLY A 45 -5.72 -17.85 7.38
N ALA A 46 -6.61 -18.72 6.90
CA ALA A 46 -7.54 -18.37 5.85
C ALA A 46 -8.59 -17.35 6.32
N PHE A 47 -8.96 -16.45 5.44
CA PHE A 47 -10.06 -15.51 5.66
C PHE A 47 -10.96 -15.45 4.44
N GLN A 48 -12.23 -15.20 4.69
CA GLN A 48 -13.23 -14.86 3.68
C GLN A 48 -14.16 -13.80 4.26
N GLY A 49 -14.49 -12.80 3.47
CA GLY A 49 -15.37 -11.72 3.93
C GLY A 49 -15.77 -10.80 2.81
N GLU A 50 -16.47 -9.74 3.17
CA GLU A 50 -16.91 -8.71 2.25
C GLU A 50 -16.38 -7.35 2.72
N ILE A 51 -15.80 -6.60 1.79
CA ILE A 51 -15.36 -5.22 2.01
C ILE A 51 -15.95 -4.34 0.90
N GLU A 52 -16.71 -3.33 1.26
CA GLU A 52 -17.39 -2.40 0.32
C GLU A 52 -18.22 -3.12 -0.77
N GLY A 53 -18.89 -4.21 -0.44
CA GLY A 53 -19.69 -5.00 -1.36
C GLY A 53 -18.89 -5.96 -2.23
N GLU A 54 -17.58 -6.10 -1.99
CA GLU A 54 -16.71 -7.03 -2.70
C GLU A 54 -16.34 -8.22 -1.83
N GLU A 55 -16.66 -9.41 -2.29
CA GLU A 55 -16.14 -10.62 -1.65
C GLU A 55 -14.63 -10.70 -1.83
N ILE A 56 -13.95 -10.95 -0.72
CA ILE A 56 -12.52 -11.22 -0.68
C ILE A 56 -12.26 -12.56 0.01
N LYS A 57 -11.30 -13.30 -0.50
CA LYS A 57 -10.78 -14.51 0.15
C LYS A 57 -9.26 -14.51 0.12
N GLY A 58 -8.64 -15.14 1.07
CA GLY A 58 -7.20 -15.23 1.10
C GLY A 58 -6.66 -15.81 2.39
N TYR A 59 -5.38 -15.54 2.61
CA TYR A 59 -4.62 -16.03 3.75
C TYR A 59 -3.85 -14.90 4.41
N ASN A 60 -3.92 -14.86 5.73
CA ASN A 60 -3.09 -14.01 6.58
C ASN A 60 -1.84 -14.79 6.97
N LEU A 61 -0.70 -14.36 6.47
CA LEU A 61 0.59 -14.97 6.72
C LEU A 61 1.33 -14.14 7.76
N LEU A 62 1.29 -14.57 9.02
CA LEU A 62 2.02 -13.93 10.11
C LEU A 62 3.39 -14.59 10.25
N PHE A 63 4.41 -13.95 9.71
CA PHE A 63 5.78 -14.42 9.85
C PHE A 63 6.39 -13.99 11.18
N THR A 64 7.20 -14.87 11.76
CA THR A 64 8.01 -14.60 12.96
C THR A 64 9.48 -14.56 12.57
N GLU A 65 10.30 -13.79 13.29
CA GLU A 65 11.73 -13.72 12.99
C GLU A 65 12.42 -15.09 13.18
N GLU A 66 11.98 -15.87 14.16
CA GLU A 66 12.58 -17.14 14.52
C GLU A 66 12.37 -18.23 13.46
N HIS A 67 11.20 -18.26 12.81
CA HIS A 67 10.83 -19.29 11.82
C HIS A 67 10.58 -18.71 10.43
N TYR A 68 11.15 -17.56 10.15
CA TYR A 68 10.88 -16.84 8.91
C TYR A 68 11.21 -17.62 7.64
N PRO A 69 12.35 -18.30 7.53
CA PRO A 69 12.66 -19.08 6.34
C PRO A 69 11.67 -20.22 6.09
N GLU A 70 11.37 -21.01 7.12
CA GLU A 70 10.45 -22.15 7.04
C GLU A 70 9.05 -21.66 6.65
N GLN A 71 8.55 -20.62 7.32
CA GLN A 71 7.24 -20.04 7.04
C GLN A 71 7.14 -19.46 5.63
N LEU A 72 8.23 -18.94 5.06
CA LEU A 72 8.27 -18.50 3.67
C LEU A 72 8.11 -19.67 2.69
N TYR A 73 8.79 -20.80 2.94
CA TYR A 73 8.66 -21.99 2.10
C TYR A 73 7.27 -22.58 2.19
N ASP A 74 6.70 -22.71 3.38
CA ASP A 74 5.33 -23.18 3.59
C ASP A 74 4.32 -22.30 2.84
N ALA A 75 4.49 -20.97 2.93
CA ALA A 75 3.64 -20.02 2.21
C ALA A 75 3.81 -20.13 0.68
N ALA A 76 5.03 -20.32 0.20
CA ALA A 76 5.27 -20.52 -1.23
C ALA A 76 4.64 -21.83 -1.73
N GLU A 77 4.69 -22.90 -0.93
CA GLU A 77 4.05 -24.17 -1.24
C GLU A 77 2.52 -24.04 -1.27
N MET A 78 1.92 -23.33 -0.32
CA MET A 78 0.48 -23.00 -0.35
C MET A 78 0.09 -22.30 -1.65
N ILE A 79 0.86 -21.29 -2.06
CA ILE A 79 0.60 -20.57 -3.32
C ILE A 79 0.77 -21.50 -4.53
N TRP A 80 1.78 -22.36 -4.52
CA TRP A 80 2.01 -23.32 -5.58
C TRP A 80 0.85 -24.33 -5.72
N GLN A 81 0.29 -24.79 -4.61
CA GLN A 81 -0.88 -25.70 -4.61
C GLN A 81 -2.14 -25.07 -5.23
N GLU A 82 -2.30 -23.74 -5.13
CA GLU A 82 -3.37 -23.01 -5.81
C GLU A 82 -3.16 -22.92 -7.33
N ALA A 83 -1.98 -23.32 -7.84
CA ALA A 83 -1.60 -23.30 -9.24
C ALA A 83 -1.89 -21.95 -9.95
N PRO A 84 -1.43 -20.81 -9.41
CA PRO A 84 -1.77 -19.52 -9.96
C PRO A 84 -1.18 -19.32 -11.36
N GLU A 85 -1.96 -18.74 -12.26
CA GLU A 85 -1.48 -18.36 -13.59
C GLU A 85 -0.39 -17.28 -13.51
N TRP A 86 -0.52 -16.36 -12.53
CA TRP A 86 0.47 -15.35 -12.21
C TRP A 86 0.28 -14.83 -10.78
N VAL A 87 1.31 -14.20 -10.24
CA VAL A 87 1.31 -13.58 -8.91
C VAL A 87 1.58 -12.09 -9.06
N LEU A 88 0.74 -11.25 -8.46
CA LEU A 88 0.98 -9.82 -8.33
C LEU A 88 1.39 -9.48 -6.90
N GLU A 89 2.63 -9.10 -6.73
CA GLU A 89 3.12 -8.48 -5.51
C GLU A 89 2.75 -7.00 -5.48
N ILE A 90 2.17 -6.55 -4.37
CA ILE A 90 1.95 -5.14 -4.09
C ILE A 90 2.79 -4.77 -2.86
N GLY A 91 3.96 -4.22 -3.10
CA GLY A 91 4.94 -3.90 -2.06
C GLY A 91 6.32 -3.65 -2.63
N ASP A 92 7.32 -3.61 -1.76
CA ASP A 92 8.67 -3.22 -2.18
C ASP A 92 9.73 -4.28 -1.89
N LYS A 93 9.44 -5.30 -1.06
CA LYS A 93 10.46 -6.22 -0.53
C LYS A 93 9.89 -7.57 -0.11
N THR A 94 9.08 -8.21 -0.91
CA THR A 94 8.49 -9.50 -0.53
C THR A 94 9.29 -10.67 -1.08
N ILE A 95 10.10 -11.30 -0.23
CA ILE A 95 10.87 -12.51 -0.60
C ILE A 95 9.93 -13.63 -1.06
N LEU A 96 8.74 -13.73 -0.49
CA LEU A 96 7.72 -14.72 -0.86
C LEU A 96 7.38 -14.65 -2.36
N ALA A 97 7.17 -13.44 -2.90
CA ALA A 97 6.91 -13.27 -4.32
C ALA A 97 8.11 -13.73 -5.19
N ASP A 98 9.32 -13.45 -4.74
CA ASP A 98 10.54 -13.93 -5.42
C ASP A 98 10.65 -15.47 -5.43
N LEU A 99 10.18 -16.16 -4.38
CA LEU A 99 10.09 -17.61 -4.35
C LEU A 99 9.06 -18.15 -5.34
N CYS A 100 7.91 -17.50 -5.46
CA CYS A 100 6.85 -17.90 -6.39
C CYS A 100 7.32 -17.88 -7.86
N ARG A 101 8.35 -17.11 -8.18
CA ARG A 101 8.93 -17.09 -9.52
C ARG A 101 9.44 -18.44 -10.01
N GLN A 102 9.69 -19.40 -9.13
CA GLN A 102 10.13 -20.74 -9.49
C GLN A 102 9.04 -21.54 -10.23
N PHE A 103 7.79 -21.19 -10.10
CA PHE A 103 6.67 -21.95 -10.65
C PHE A 103 5.62 -21.10 -11.40
N THR A 104 5.68 -19.75 -11.30
CA THR A 104 4.74 -18.89 -12.01
C THR A 104 5.36 -17.54 -12.37
N THR A 105 4.67 -16.78 -13.21
CA THR A 105 5.05 -15.41 -13.54
C THR A 105 4.73 -14.48 -12.39
N VAL A 106 5.71 -13.68 -11.97
CA VAL A 106 5.55 -12.70 -10.92
C VAL A 106 5.62 -11.28 -11.48
N LEU A 107 4.64 -10.48 -11.13
CA LEU A 107 4.62 -9.04 -11.38
C LEU A 107 4.78 -8.34 -10.03
N THR A 108 5.63 -7.33 -9.95
CA THR A 108 5.77 -6.50 -8.75
C THR A 108 5.29 -5.10 -9.03
N ARG A 109 4.36 -4.63 -8.20
CA ARG A 109 3.90 -3.24 -8.18
C ARG A 109 4.40 -2.58 -6.90
N ARG A 110 5.19 -1.55 -7.05
CA ARG A 110 5.69 -0.79 -5.90
C ARG A 110 4.60 0.04 -5.21
N CYS A 111 4.78 0.27 -3.92
CA CYS A 111 3.95 1.16 -3.10
C CYS A 111 4.62 2.50 -2.78
N VAL A 112 5.93 2.64 -3.04
CA VAL A 112 6.71 3.86 -2.77
C VAL A 112 7.50 4.27 -4.01
N LYS A 113 8.10 5.48 -4.00
CA LYS A 113 8.89 6.00 -5.14
C LYS A 113 10.17 5.23 -5.45
N THR A 114 10.66 4.40 -4.54
CA THR A 114 11.86 3.59 -4.78
C THR A 114 11.55 2.39 -5.64
N ILE A 115 12.55 1.90 -6.38
CA ILE A 115 12.44 0.62 -7.09
C ILE A 115 12.37 -0.50 -6.07
N PRO A 116 11.44 -1.45 -6.24
CA PRO A 116 11.36 -2.62 -5.39
C PRO A 116 12.61 -3.49 -5.55
N VAL A 117 13.12 -4.02 -4.45
CA VAL A 117 14.16 -5.04 -4.48
C VAL A 117 13.49 -6.38 -4.73
N THR A 118 13.45 -6.79 -5.99
CA THR A 118 12.73 -7.99 -6.42
C THR A 118 13.47 -8.73 -7.55
N ASN A 119 13.19 -10.00 -7.68
CA ASN A 119 13.56 -10.82 -8.83
C ASN A 119 12.40 -10.97 -9.84
N ALA A 120 11.27 -10.34 -9.63
CA ALA A 120 10.15 -10.38 -10.57
C ALA A 120 10.59 -9.93 -11.97
N PRO A 121 10.20 -10.64 -13.04
CA PRO A 121 10.55 -10.25 -14.40
C PRO A 121 9.83 -8.98 -14.86
N ILE A 122 8.69 -8.68 -14.29
CA ILE A 122 7.87 -7.52 -14.65
C ILE A 122 7.71 -6.61 -13.45
N ILE A 123 8.15 -5.35 -13.58
CA ILE A 123 8.01 -4.31 -12.58
C ILE A 123 7.03 -3.28 -13.09
N VAL A 124 5.89 -3.18 -12.41
CA VAL A 124 4.80 -2.26 -12.77
C VAL A 124 5.07 -0.89 -12.17
N LEU A 125 5.19 0.11 -13.01
CA LEU A 125 5.40 1.50 -12.62
C LEU A 125 4.12 2.33 -12.82
N ALA A 126 3.91 3.29 -11.94
CA ALA A 126 2.97 4.37 -12.20
C ALA A 126 3.62 5.40 -13.15
N SER A 127 2.81 6.14 -13.90
CA SER A 127 3.26 7.14 -14.89
C SER A 127 3.78 8.46 -14.28
N ASP A 128 4.20 8.45 -13.03
CA ASP A 128 4.62 9.63 -12.27
C ASP A 128 6.15 9.86 -12.25
N TYR A 129 6.88 9.17 -13.13
CA TYR A 129 8.33 9.29 -13.21
C TYR A 129 8.81 10.36 -14.19
N THR A 130 9.88 11.01 -13.79
CA THR A 130 10.66 11.79 -14.75
C THR A 130 11.50 10.86 -15.64
N ILE A 131 11.78 11.32 -16.89
CA ILE A 131 12.66 10.60 -17.83
C ILE A 131 14.04 10.31 -17.21
N ALA A 132 14.53 11.20 -16.33
CA ALA A 132 15.81 11.01 -15.64
C ALA A 132 15.76 9.86 -14.62
N GLU A 133 14.67 9.76 -13.87
CA GLU A 133 14.45 8.67 -12.92
C GLU A 133 14.32 7.34 -13.65
N GLU A 134 13.57 7.29 -14.75
CA GLU A 134 13.41 6.10 -15.57
C GLU A 134 14.75 5.58 -16.07
N ARG A 135 15.61 6.46 -16.65
CA ARG A 135 16.95 6.08 -17.12
C ARG A 135 17.83 5.54 -15.99
N ARG A 136 17.79 6.17 -14.83
CA ARG A 136 18.51 5.72 -13.66
C ARG A 136 18.05 4.33 -13.24
N TYR A 137 16.78 4.09 -13.28
CA TYR A 137 16.18 2.83 -12.87
C TYR A 137 16.43 1.71 -13.87
N GLN A 138 16.41 2.00 -15.16
CA GLN A 138 16.76 1.02 -16.19
C GLN A 138 18.17 0.44 -16.01
N SER A 139 19.11 1.25 -15.50
CA SER A 139 20.48 0.77 -15.24
C SER A 139 20.57 -0.28 -14.10
N TRP A 140 19.54 -0.40 -13.28
CA TRP A 140 19.50 -1.36 -12.16
C TRP A 140 18.75 -2.65 -12.48
N LEU A 141 18.07 -2.69 -13.63
CA LEU A 141 17.36 -3.90 -14.04
C LEU A 141 18.33 -5.02 -14.38
N LYS A 142 17.95 -6.23 -13.96
CA LYS A 142 18.60 -7.45 -14.45
C LYS A 142 18.22 -7.68 -15.92
N PRO A 143 19.00 -8.42 -16.70
CA PRO A 143 18.75 -8.60 -18.15
C PRO A 143 17.38 -9.18 -18.49
N TYR A 144 16.75 -9.90 -17.57
CA TYR A 144 15.43 -10.50 -17.76
C TYR A 144 14.28 -9.66 -17.21
N GLN A 145 14.58 -8.52 -16.60
CA GLN A 145 13.58 -7.64 -16.02
C GLN A 145 13.18 -6.53 -16.98
N GLN A 146 11.92 -6.15 -16.93
CA GLN A 146 11.39 -5.02 -17.68
C GLN A 146 10.45 -4.18 -16.84
N PHE A 147 10.41 -2.88 -17.12
CA PHE A 147 9.36 -2.00 -16.62
C PHE A 147 8.15 -2.03 -17.53
N VAL A 148 6.98 -2.06 -16.91
CA VAL A 148 5.71 -1.84 -17.58
C VAL A 148 5.04 -0.63 -16.93
N GLU A 149 4.85 0.41 -17.72
CA GLU A 149 4.16 1.60 -17.27
C GLU A 149 2.64 1.38 -17.32
N VAL A 150 1.97 1.67 -16.21
CA VAL A 150 0.51 1.63 -16.12
C VAL A 150 0.00 3.01 -15.74
N LYS A 151 -0.87 3.57 -16.59
CA LYS A 151 -1.58 4.80 -16.24
C LYS A 151 -2.58 4.51 -15.14
N HIS A 152 -2.38 5.13 -13.97
CA HIS A 152 -3.34 5.07 -12.91
C HIS A 152 -4.49 6.03 -13.17
N SER A 153 -5.68 5.51 -13.35
CA SER A 153 -6.88 6.27 -13.07
C SER A 153 -7.38 5.88 -11.68
N ILE A 154 -7.25 6.78 -10.73
CA ILE A 154 -8.00 6.66 -9.49
C ILE A 154 -9.44 7.03 -9.86
N VAL A 155 -10.28 6.04 -10.08
CA VAL A 155 -11.72 6.28 -10.15
C VAL A 155 -12.17 6.50 -8.72
N GLY A 156 -12.11 7.75 -8.27
CA GLY A 156 -12.70 8.15 -6.99
C GLY A 156 -14.21 7.94 -7.10
N LYS A 157 -14.80 7.20 -6.18
CA LYS A 157 -16.23 7.38 -5.93
C LYS A 157 -16.40 8.85 -5.57
N THR A 158 -17.19 9.58 -6.33
CA THR A 158 -17.64 10.91 -5.91
C THR A 158 -18.53 10.67 -4.69
N VAL A 159 -17.91 10.61 -3.52
CA VAL A 159 -18.67 10.66 -2.28
C VAL A 159 -19.17 12.10 -2.21
N ILE A 160 -20.42 12.31 -2.60
CA ILE A 160 -21.13 13.52 -2.23
C ILE A 160 -21.41 13.35 -0.73
N ALA A 161 -20.36 13.53 0.08
CA ALA A 161 -20.53 13.68 1.50
C ALA A 161 -21.37 14.94 1.71
N GLU A 162 -22.43 14.85 2.49
CA GLU A 162 -23.07 16.05 3.02
C GLU A 162 -21.96 16.92 3.60
N LYS A 163 -21.91 18.17 3.15
CA LYS A 163 -20.88 19.11 3.55
C LYS A 163 -20.98 19.28 5.07
N GLU A 164 -20.14 18.57 5.81
CA GLU A 164 -20.11 18.70 7.26
C GLU A 164 -19.77 20.15 7.61
N LYS A 165 -20.53 20.71 8.54
CA LYS A 165 -20.33 22.09 8.97
C LYS A 165 -19.03 22.18 9.78
N LYS A 166 -18.21 23.17 9.48
CA LYS A 166 -16.95 23.46 10.20
C LYS A 166 -17.17 23.62 11.71
N GLU A 167 -18.32 24.15 12.11
CA GLU A 167 -18.72 24.34 13.51
C GLU A 167 -18.69 23.05 14.33
N LYS A 168 -18.99 21.90 13.70
CA LYS A 168 -18.91 20.58 14.36
C LYS A 168 -17.52 20.29 14.92
N TYR A 169 -16.50 20.88 14.31
CA TYR A 169 -15.09 20.72 14.67
C TYR A 169 -14.51 21.94 15.40
N GLY A 170 -15.37 22.89 15.84
CA GLY A 170 -14.92 24.11 16.48
C GLY A 170 -14.24 25.10 15.55
N ILE A 171 -14.44 24.99 14.24
CA ILE A 171 -13.83 25.83 13.21
C ILE A 171 -14.87 26.87 12.77
N ALA A 172 -14.53 28.15 12.82
CA ALA A 172 -15.43 29.22 12.38
C ALA A 172 -15.65 29.17 10.86
N GLU A 173 -16.82 29.63 10.41
CA GLU A 173 -17.22 29.54 8.99
C GLU A 173 -16.23 30.27 8.06
N ASP A 174 -15.69 31.40 8.52
CA ASP A 174 -14.75 32.24 7.78
C ASP A 174 -13.28 31.79 7.87
N GLN A 175 -12.98 30.77 8.67
CA GLN A 175 -11.65 30.16 8.70
C GLN A 175 -11.45 29.21 7.53
N PHE A 176 -10.24 29.15 7.00
CA PHE A 176 -9.88 28.10 6.07
C PHE A 176 -9.05 27.02 6.75
N VAL A 177 -9.23 25.77 6.30
CA VAL A 177 -8.61 24.60 6.91
C VAL A 177 -7.47 24.13 6.04
N ILE A 178 -6.27 24.06 6.62
CA ILE A 178 -5.14 23.30 6.08
C ILE A 178 -5.28 21.89 6.64
N LEU A 179 -5.53 20.90 5.77
CA LEU A 179 -5.71 19.54 6.20
C LEU A 179 -4.43 18.73 5.94
N LEU A 180 -3.85 18.21 7.01
CA LEU A 180 -2.72 17.27 6.97
C LEU A 180 -3.23 15.87 7.29
N VAL A 181 -3.21 14.98 6.29
CA VAL A 181 -3.68 13.60 6.42
C VAL A 181 -2.57 12.64 6.05
N GLY A 182 -2.35 11.64 6.89
CA GLY A 182 -1.38 10.59 6.60
C GLY A 182 -1.23 9.60 7.75
N ASN A 183 -0.89 8.38 7.41
CA ASN A 183 -0.62 7.33 8.38
C ASN A 183 0.86 7.24 8.80
N ARG A 184 1.74 8.01 8.15
CA ARG A 184 3.19 8.06 8.39
C ARG A 184 3.70 9.47 8.61
N LEU A 185 2.87 10.34 9.18
CA LEU A 185 3.22 11.76 9.36
C LEU A 185 4.54 11.97 10.10
N VAL A 186 4.87 11.13 11.08
CA VAL A 186 6.14 11.19 11.82
C VAL A 186 7.36 10.94 10.92
N GLN A 187 7.19 10.21 9.81
CA GLN A 187 8.26 9.88 8.88
C GLN A 187 8.30 10.81 7.65
N GLU A 188 7.14 11.33 7.27
CA GLU A 188 6.96 12.08 6.03
C GLU A 188 6.97 13.59 6.24
N VAL A 189 6.63 14.04 7.45
CA VAL A 189 6.64 15.47 7.81
C VAL A 189 8.04 15.88 8.26
N THR A 190 8.69 16.68 7.44
CA THR A 190 10.03 17.21 7.76
C THR A 190 9.93 18.47 8.64
N GLU A 191 11.03 18.82 9.31
CA GLU A 191 11.11 20.06 10.08
C GLU A 191 10.86 21.31 9.22
N ASP A 192 11.38 21.31 7.99
CA ASP A 192 11.18 22.44 7.06
C ASP A 192 9.72 22.56 6.61
N PHE A 193 9.04 21.42 6.41
CA PHE A 193 7.61 21.42 6.14
C PHE A 193 6.82 22.03 7.31
N LEU A 194 7.14 21.64 8.56
CA LEU A 194 6.51 22.22 9.75
C LEU A 194 6.76 23.72 9.86
N LYS A 195 7.98 24.18 9.63
CA LYS A 195 8.30 25.61 9.60
C LYS A 195 7.43 26.35 8.58
N THR A 196 7.27 25.78 7.38
CA THR A 196 6.42 26.37 6.34
C THR A 196 4.97 26.48 6.83
N ILE A 197 4.42 25.42 7.42
CA ILE A 197 3.05 25.43 7.97
C ILE A 197 2.92 26.47 9.09
N TYR A 198 3.91 26.56 9.99
CA TYR A 198 3.90 27.58 11.06
C TYR A 198 3.88 28.99 10.49
N THR A 199 4.74 29.31 9.53
CA THR A 199 4.75 30.62 8.85
C THR A 199 3.39 30.91 8.21
N MET A 200 2.80 29.94 7.53
CA MET A 200 1.48 30.11 6.93
C MET A 200 0.38 30.42 7.96
N LEU A 201 0.43 29.79 9.13
CA LEU A 201 -0.53 30.03 10.21
C LEU A 201 -0.32 31.41 10.87
N GLU A 202 0.92 31.83 11.05
CA GLU A 202 1.26 33.16 11.59
C GLU A 202 0.83 34.30 10.64
N GLU A 203 1.06 34.11 9.34
CA GLU A 203 0.68 35.11 8.33
C GLU A 203 -0.84 35.16 8.07
N ASN A 204 -1.55 34.09 8.41
CA ASN A 204 -2.98 33.96 8.13
C ASN A 204 -3.78 33.63 9.40
N PRO A 205 -4.21 34.62 10.18
CA PRO A 205 -4.94 34.40 11.43
C PRO A 205 -6.25 33.61 11.27
N LYS A 206 -6.76 33.52 10.06
CA LYS A 206 -7.97 32.73 9.73
C LYS A 206 -7.64 31.29 9.32
N ALA A 207 -6.37 30.92 9.25
CA ALA A 207 -5.98 29.55 8.94
C ALA A 207 -6.03 28.66 10.18
N VAL A 208 -6.51 27.44 10.00
CA VAL A 208 -6.52 26.39 11.03
C VAL A 208 -5.89 25.13 10.46
N LEU A 209 -4.94 24.56 11.20
CA LEU A 209 -4.36 23.26 10.86
C LEU A 209 -5.20 22.14 11.48
N ALA A 210 -5.79 21.32 10.64
CA ALA A 210 -6.40 20.06 11.04
C ALA A 210 -5.46 18.90 10.70
N VAL A 211 -5.11 18.08 11.68
CA VAL A 211 -4.26 16.92 11.50
C VAL A 211 -5.08 15.66 11.73
N ARG A 212 -5.10 14.77 10.74
CA ARG A 212 -5.69 13.45 10.86
C ARG A 212 -4.60 12.40 10.62
N SER A 213 -4.24 11.67 11.67
CA SER A 213 -3.45 10.45 11.58
C SER A 213 -4.39 9.26 11.72
N GLU A 214 -4.38 8.36 10.76
CA GLU A 214 -5.08 7.09 10.87
C GLU A 214 -4.22 6.04 11.56
#